data_69a2270ef37330335cd8bdb0482bade6
#
_entry.id   69a2270ef37330335cd8bdb0482bade6
#
_cell.length_a   1.000
_cell.length_b   1.000
_cell.length_c   1.000
_cell.angle_alpha   90.00
_cell.angle_beta   90.00
_cell.angle_gamma   90.00
#
_symmetry.space_group_name_H-M   'P 1'
#
loop_
_entity.id
_entity.type
_entity.pdbx_description
1 polymer ?
#
loop_
_entity_poly.entity_id
_entity_poly.type
_entity_poly.pdbx_seq_one_letter_code
_entity_poly.pdbx_strand_id
1 'polypeptide(L)'
;MKCSNCKQHIDDDSWYCDQCGTKIYVCPECHVPGKGEGKRCGMCGRKLVAARDLAEGKDSGAGHPQEAPKPKVATKLVCRQENIVLNLQDGAVLGRLEGPYQAMLSRLEYVSARHAQLWAEGDHWIISDLGSRNGTAVNGQWCYNPLPFRTGDTVRLANFYDFVAE
;
A
#
# COMPACT_ATOMS: atom_id res chain seq x y z
N MET A 1 -17.11 -21.07 -1.93
CA MET A 1 -17.37 -21.61 -3.31
C MET A 1 -16.40 -22.73 -3.68
N LYS A 2 -16.56 -23.37 -4.84
CA LYS A 2 -15.63 -24.40 -5.32
C LYS A 2 -14.77 -23.90 -6.46
N CYS A 3 -13.47 -24.16 -6.40
CA CYS A 3 -12.54 -23.83 -7.47
C CYS A 3 -12.95 -24.50 -8.78
N SER A 4 -12.98 -23.76 -9.87
CA SER A 4 -13.35 -24.26 -11.19
C SER A 4 -12.34 -25.24 -11.78
N ASN A 5 -11.09 -25.21 -11.29
CA ASN A 5 -9.99 -26.07 -11.76
C ASN A 5 -9.84 -27.34 -10.93
N CYS A 6 -9.53 -27.23 -9.64
CA CYS A 6 -9.25 -28.40 -8.79
C CYS A 6 -10.47 -28.90 -7.97
N LYS A 7 -11.62 -28.23 -8.04
CA LYS A 7 -12.88 -28.57 -7.35
C LYS A 7 -12.83 -28.49 -5.81
N GLN A 8 -11.71 -28.10 -5.24
CA GLN A 8 -11.58 -27.89 -3.80
C GLN A 8 -12.40 -26.70 -3.33
N HIS A 9 -12.82 -26.75 -2.09
CA HIS A 9 -13.54 -25.66 -1.45
C HIS A 9 -12.58 -24.48 -1.20
N ILE A 10 -13.02 -23.28 -1.56
CA ILE A 10 -12.29 -22.02 -1.35
C ILE A 10 -13.25 -21.01 -0.74
N ASP A 11 -12.71 -20.02 -0.04
CA ASP A 11 -13.49 -18.94 0.52
C ASP A 11 -14.14 -18.11 -0.58
N ASP A 12 -15.32 -17.57 -0.30
CA ASP A 12 -16.12 -16.86 -1.31
C ASP A 12 -15.52 -15.50 -1.72
N ASP A 13 -14.59 -15.00 -0.94
CA ASP A 13 -13.82 -13.76 -1.17
C ASP A 13 -12.40 -14.00 -1.73
N SER A 14 -12.04 -15.26 -1.97
CA SER A 14 -10.71 -15.61 -2.47
C SER A 14 -10.51 -15.22 -3.93
N TRP A 15 -9.42 -14.54 -4.23
CA TRP A 15 -9.03 -14.17 -5.60
C TRP A 15 -8.25 -15.26 -6.33
N TYR A 16 -7.65 -16.16 -5.58
CA TYR A 16 -6.89 -17.30 -6.06
C TYR A 16 -7.25 -18.54 -5.26
N CYS A 17 -7.17 -19.68 -5.91
CA CYS A 17 -7.27 -20.94 -5.20
C CYS A 17 -5.93 -21.24 -4.50
N ASP A 18 -5.94 -21.33 -3.19
CA ASP A 18 -4.77 -21.69 -2.35
C ASP A 18 -4.22 -23.08 -2.63
N GLN A 19 -5.05 -23.99 -3.17
CA GLN A 19 -4.66 -25.36 -3.47
C GLN A 19 -3.97 -25.53 -4.82
N CYS A 20 -4.35 -24.76 -5.83
CA CYS A 20 -3.81 -24.93 -7.19
C CYS A 20 -3.29 -23.63 -7.81
N GLY A 21 -3.34 -22.50 -7.11
CA GLY A 21 -2.86 -21.19 -7.57
C GLY A 21 -3.65 -20.58 -8.73
N THR A 22 -4.77 -21.18 -9.13
CA THR A 22 -5.56 -20.69 -10.26
C THR A 22 -6.33 -19.44 -9.88
N LYS A 23 -6.32 -18.42 -10.74
CA LYS A 23 -7.16 -17.21 -10.60
C LYS A 23 -8.64 -17.58 -10.61
N ILE A 24 -9.38 -16.95 -9.71
CA ILE A 24 -10.83 -17.14 -9.61
C ILE A 24 -11.55 -16.11 -10.45
N TYR A 25 -12.44 -16.57 -11.32
CA TYR A 25 -13.31 -15.75 -12.12
C TYR A 25 -14.75 -16.00 -11.69
N VAL A 26 -15.52 -14.95 -11.53
CA VAL A 26 -16.90 -15.01 -11.06
C VAL A 26 -17.81 -14.17 -11.95
N CYS A 27 -19.08 -14.53 -11.98
CA CYS A 27 -20.07 -13.71 -12.66
C CYS A 27 -20.44 -12.51 -11.78
N PRO A 28 -20.42 -11.27 -12.30
CA PRO A 28 -20.75 -10.09 -11.51
C PRO A 28 -22.22 -10.03 -11.06
N GLU A 29 -23.08 -10.80 -11.69
CA GLU A 29 -24.52 -10.82 -11.40
C GLU A 29 -24.94 -12.00 -10.51
N CYS A 30 -24.47 -13.20 -10.86
CA CYS A 30 -24.88 -14.44 -10.19
C CYS A 30 -23.88 -14.89 -9.13
N HIS A 31 -22.70 -14.30 -9.04
CA HIS A 31 -21.58 -14.68 -8.17
C HIS A 31 -21.12 -16.14 -8.33
N VAL A 32 -21.47 -16.77 -9.44
CA VAL A 32 -21.10 -18.16 -9.73
C VAL A 32 -19.69 -18.21 -10.30
N PRO A 33 -18.81 -19.08 -9.76
CA PRO A 33 -17.46 -19.25 -10.30
C PRO A 33 -17.47 -19.91 -11.67
N GLY A 34 -16.62 -19.43 -12.56
CA GLY A 34 -16.52 -19.92 -13.94
C GLY A 34 -15.07 -20.21 -14.39
N LYS A 35 -14.96 -20.83 -15.55
CA LYS A 35 -13.67 -21.33 -16.08
C LYS A 35 -12.97 -20.31 -16.98
N GLY A 36 -12.46 -19.21 -16.42
CA GLY A 36 -11.52 -18.34 -17.14
C GLY A 36 -12.05 -16.98 -17.56
N GLU A 37 -11.11 -16.10 -17.80
CA GLU A 37 -11.34 -14.70 -18.15
C GLU A 37 -12.10 -14.56 -19.49
N GLY A 38 -13.08 -13.67 -19.50
CA GLY A 38 -13.84 -13.33 -20.70
C GLY A 38 -14.82 -14.39 -21.19
N LYS A 39 -14.91 -15.56 -20.54
CA LYS A 39 -15.92 -16.56 -20.84
C LYS A 39 -17.29 -16.13 -20.33
N ARG A 40 -18.35 -16.68 -20.92
CA ARG A 40 -19.70 -16.36 -20.52
C ARG A 40 -20.15 -17.24 -19.35
N CYS A 41 -20.90 -16.63 -18.43
CA CYS A 41 -21.56 -17.35 -17.37
C CYS A 41 -22.57 -18.33 -17.92
N GLY A 42 -22.53 -19.59 -17.48
CA GLY A 42 -23.50 -20.62 -17.92
C GLY A 42 -24.94 -20.40 -17.45
N MET A 43 -25.15 -19.49 -16.46
CA MET A 43 -26.48 -19.21 -15.90
C MET A 43 -27.15 -17.98 -16.57
N CYS A 44 -26.44 -16.86 -16.70
CA CYS A 44 -26.98 -15.60 -17.17
C CYS A 44 -26.34 -15.07 -18.47
N GLY A 45 -25.33 -15.74 -19.01
CA GLY A 45 -24.66 -15.37 -20.26
C GLY A 45 -23.73 -14.15 -20.19
N ARG A 46 -23.57 -13.49 -19.03
CA ARG A 46 -22.66 -12.36 -18.84
C ARG A 46 -21.21 -12.81 -18.84
N LYS A 47 -20.30 -11.91 -19.18
CA LYS A 47 -18.87 -12.19 -19.13
C LYS A 47 -18.40 -12.35 -17.69
N LEU A 48 -17.57 -13.37 -17.45
CA LEU A 48 -16.91 -13.58 -16.18
C LEU A 48 -15.79 -12.55 -15.99
N VAL A 49 -15.68 -12.05 -14.78
CA VAL A 49 -14.63 -11.12 -14.35
C VAL A 49 -13.77 -11.77 -13.26
N ALA A 50 -12.56 -11.29 -13.08
CA ALA A 50 -11.75 -11.77 -11.97
C ALA A 50 -12.44 -11.43 -10.64
N ALA A 51 -12.39 -12.33 -9.66
CA ALA A 51 -13.00 -12.12 -8.34
C ALA A 51 -12.49 -10.82 -7.68
N ARG A 52 -11.25 -10.46 -7.96
CA ARG A 52 -10.64 -9.19 -7.55
C ARG A 52 -11.41 -7.96 -8.04
N ASP A 53 -11.85 -7.96 -9.29
CA ASP A 53 -12.52 -6.81 -9.91
C ASP A 53 -13.92 -6.55 -9.33
N LEU A 54 -14.54 -7.57 -8.72
CA LEU A 54 -15.79 -7.43 -7.99
C LEU A 54 -15.61 -6.79 -6.62
N ALA A 55 -14.51 -7.08 -5.94
CA ALA A 55 -14.20 -6.54 -4.62
C ALA A 55 -13.93 -5.02 -4.67
N GLU A 56 -13.50 -4.51 -5.82
CA GLU A 56 -13.20 -3.08 -6.02
C GLU A 56 -14.40 -2.25 -6.48
N GLY A 57 -15.61 -2.82 -6.55
CA GLY A 57 -16.86 -2.07 -6.81
C GLY A 57 -16.84 -1.20 -8.07
N LYS A 58 -16.17 -1.64 -9.14
CA LYS A 58 -16.23 -0.95 -10.43
C LYS A 58 -17.52 -1.33 -11.15
N ASP A 59 -18.54 -0.55 -10.90
CA ASP A 59 -19.64 -0.39 -11.84
C ASP A 59 -19.06 0.05 -13.20
N SER A 60 -19.19 -0.79 -14.22
CA SER A 60 -18.96 -0.40 -15.60
C SER A 60 -20.15 0.40 -16.12
N GLY A 61 -20.37 1.57 -15.53
CA GLY A 61 -21.14 2.63 -16.13
C GLY A 61 -20.18 3.47 -16.99
N ALA A 62 -20.46 3.58 -18.30
CA ALA A 62 -19.82 4.54 -19.16
C ALA A 62 -20.09 5.96 -18.64
N GLY A 63 -19.30 6.41 -17.69
CA GLY A 63 -19.20 7.77 -17.23
C GLY A 63 -17.79 8.24 -17.53
N HIS A 64 -17.66 9.39 -18.15
CA HIS A 64 -16.43 10.12 -18.37
C HIS A 64 -15.40 9.81 -17.28
N PRO A 65 -14.12 9.61 -17.62
CA PRO A 65 -13.07 9.70 -16.65
C PRO A 65 -13.01 11.16 -16.18
N GLN A 66 -13.78 11.51 -15.17
CA GLN A 66 -13.30 12.51 -14.27
C GLN A 66 -12.04 11.88 -13.70
N GLU A 67 -10.89 12.42 -14.12
CA GLU A 67 -9.66 12.21 -13.39
C GLU A 67 -9.98 12.55 -11.94
N ALA A 68 -10.22 11.50 -11.14
CA ALA A 68 -10.03 11.63 -9.71
C ALA A 68 -8.62 12.23 -9.57
N PRO A 69 -8.42 13.33 -8.83
CA PRO A 69 -7.09 13.87 -8.66
C PRO A 69 -6.22 12.70 -8.24
N LYS A 70 -5.22 12.37 -9.09
CA LYS A 70 -4.22 11.36 -8.76
C LYS A 70 -3.80 11.68 -7.35
N PRO A 71 -3.88 10.76 -6.38
CA PRO A 71 -3.42 11.05 -5.04
C PRO A 71 -2.02 11.61 -5.21
N LYS A 72 -1.83 12.86 -4.82
CA LYS A 72 -0.52 13.51 -4.96
C LYS A 72 0.43 12.67 -4.15
N VAL A 73 1.35 12.03 -4.83
CA VAL A 73 2.42 11.28 -4.16
C VAL A 73 3.15 12.29 -3.28
N ALA A 74 3.33 11.97 -2.02
CA ALA A 74 4.05 12.84 -1.11
C ALA A 74 5.45 13.14 -1.68
N THR A 75 5.87 14.38 -1.62
CA THR A 75 7.19 14.81 -2.10
C THR A 75 8.14 15.16 -0.98
N LYS A 76 7.60 15.39 0.21
CA LYS A 76 8.36 15.81 1.39
C LYS A 76 7.73 15.31 2.69
N LEU A 77 8.54 15.20 3.70
CA LEU A 77 8.13 15.02 5.09
C LEU A 77 8.43 16.30 5.87
N VAL A 78 7.43 16.83 6.56
CA VAL A 78 7.54 18.08 7.30
C VAL A 78 7.35 17.84 8.78
N CYS A 79 8.38 18.16 9.57
CA CYS A 79 8.30 18.20 11.02
C CYS A 79 8.14 19.65 11.48
N ARG A 80 6.95 20.01 11.93
CA ARG A 80 6.65 21.37 12.38
C ARG A 80 7.27 21.67 13.76
N GLN A 81 7.47 20.65 14.58
CA GLN A 81 8.09 20.78 15.91
C GLN A 81 9.52 21.29 15.82
N GLU A 82 10.29 20.76 14.88
CA GLU A 82 11.70 21.06 14.69
C GLU A 82 11.98 21.97 13.49
N ASN A 83 10.92 22.37 12.78
CA ASN A 83 11.02 23.17 11.55
C ASN A 83 11.94 22.51 10.50
N ILE A 84 11.75 21.20 10.29
CA ILE A 84 12.54 20.39 9.36
C ILE A 84 11.66 19.98 8.18
N VAL A 85 12.20 20.10 6.97
CA VAL A 85 11.59 19.62 5.74
C VAL A 85 12.55 18.63 5.08
N LEU A 86 12.09 17.38 4.88
CA LEU A 86 12.84 16.33 4.22
C LEU A 86 12.23 16.08 2.85
N ASN A 87 12.94 16.42 1.78
CA ASN A 87 12.51 16.07 0.43
C ASN A 87 12.68 14.58 0.22
N LEU A 88 11.58 13.87 -0.12
CA LEU A 88 11.60 12.43 -0.28
C LEU A 88 12.43 12.01 -1.48
N GLN A 89 13.32 11.04 -1.28
CA GLN A 89 14.16 10.44 -2.30
C GLN A 89 14.02 8.92 -2.25
N ASP A 90 13.90 8.30 -3.41
CA ASP A 90 13.79 6.85 -3.51
C ASP A 90 15.04 6.15 -2.97
N GLY A 91 14.84 5.18 -2.08
CA GLY A 91 15.91 4.43 -1.44
C GLY A 91 16.67 5.20 -0.35
N ALA A 92 16.23 6.38 0.05
CA ALA A 92 16.92 7.19 1.04
C ALA A 92 16.84 6.59 2.44
N VAL A 93 17.93 6.74 3.19
CA VAL A 93 18.03 6.39 4.61
C VAL A 93 17.76 7.63 5.46
N LEU A 94 16.85 7.49 6.42
CA LEU A 94 16.60 8.47 7.46
C LEU A 94 17.52 8.13 8.65
N GLY A 95 18.51 8.95 8.89
CA GLY A 95 19.44 8.71 9.99
C GLY A 95 20.17 9.95 10.41
N ARG A 96 20.59 9.97 11.67
CA ARG A 96 21.35 11.08 12.24
C ARG A 96 22.77 11.17 11.69
N LEU A 97 23.36 10.03 11.35
CA LEU A 97 24.75 9.95 10.86
C LEU A 97 24.84 9.37 9.43
N GLU A 98 23.74 8.93 8.85
CA GLU A 98 23.72 8.30 7.53
C GLU A 98 22.51 8.78 6.70
N GLY A 99 22.71 8.86 5.40
CA GLY A 99 21.69 9.24 4.43
C GLY A 99 21.71 10.71 4.04
N PRO A 100 20.86 11.09 3.06
CA PRO A 100 20.85 12.45 2.50
C PRO A 100 20.33 13.51 3.48
N TYR A 101 19.71 13.10 4.58
CA TYR A 101 19.10 13.99 5.57
C TYR A 101 19.96 14.19 6.82
N GLN A 102 21.17 13.70 6.81
CA GLN A 102 22.09 13.76 7.95
C GLN A 102 22.21 15.18 8.55
N ALA A 103 22.37 16.19 7.71
CA ALA A 103 22.51 17.58 8.16
C ALA A 103 21.30 18.10 8.95
N MET A 104 20.09 17.59 8.63
CA MET A 104 18.85 18.00 9.29
C MET A 104 18.55 17.12 10.51
N LEU A 105 18.78 15.82 10.39
CA LEU A 105 18.46 14.85 11.44
C LEU A 105 19.53 14.76 12.52
N SER A 106 20.74 15.28 12.28
CA SER A 106 21.84 15.31 13.28
C SER A 106 21.49 16.06 14.55
N ARG A 107 20.52 16.98 14.48
CA ARG A 107 20.02 17.76 15.64
C ARG A 107 19.02 16.97 16.49
N LEU A 108 18.50 15.88 15.98
CA LEU A 108 17.45 15.09 16.62
C LEU A 108 18.11 13.98 17.45
N GLU A 109 18.26 14.21 18.73
CA GLU A 109 19.02 13.33 19.64
C GLU A 109 18.47 11.90 19.74
N TYR A 110 17.15 11.74 19.58
CA TYR A 110 16.47 10.45 19.70
C TYR A 110 16.47 9.64 18.40
N VAL A 111 16.86 10.23 17.29
CA VAL A 111 16.99 9.54 16.00
C VAL A 111 18.29 8.75 15.97
N SER A 112 18.22 7.47 15.62
CA SER A 112 19.37 6.59 15.49
C SER A 112 20.26 6.98 14.30
N ALA A 113 21.52 6.55 14.31
CA ALA A 113 22.47 6.79 13.22
C ALA A 113 21.94 6.31 11.86
N ARG A 114 21.33 5.13 11.85
CA ARG A 114 20.50 4.57 10.77
C ARG A 114 19.15 4.25 11.36
N HIS A 115 18.15 5.09 11.10
CA HIS A 115 16.86 4.97 11.78
C HIS A 115 15.86 4.18 10.95
N ALA A 116 15.63 4.62 9.74
CA ALA A 116 14.69 4.00 8.82
C ALA A 116 15.12 4.21 7.37
N GLN A 117 14.59 3.43 6.47
CA GLN A 117 14.76 3.57 5.03
C GLN A 117 13.41 3.74 4.37
N LEU A 118 13.35 4.56 3.34
CA LEU A 118 12.14 4.74 2.55
C LEU A 118 12.44 4.55 1.06
N TRP A 119 11.42 4.12 0.33
CA TRP A 119 11.46 3.99 -1.13
C TRP A 119 10.09 4.25 -1.73
N ALA A 120 10.07 4.62 -3.00
CA ALA A 120 8.83 4.82 -3.73
C ALA A 120 8.30 3.50 -4.28
N GLU A 121 7.00 3.28 -4.15
CA GLU A 121 6.32 2.12 -4.72
C GLU A 121 4.99 2.54 -5.35
N GLY A 122 4.97 2.67 -6.68
CA GLY A 122 3.79 3.09 -7.42
C GLY A 122 3.33 4.50 -7.05
N ASP A 123 2.19 4.60 -6.38
CA ASP A 123 1.53 5.84 -5.99
C ASP A 123 1.72 6.21 -4.50
N HIS A 124 2.56 5.49 -3.78
CA HIS A 124 2.82 5.67 -2.37
C HIS A 124 4.29 5.42 -2.02
N TRP A 125 4.64 5.74 -0.80
CA TRP A 125 5.95 5.48 -0.22
C TRP A 125 5.87 4.34 0.77
N ILE A 126 6.96 3.60 0.88
CA ILE A 126 7.15 2.58 1.90
C ILE A 126 8.25 3.04 2.85
N ILE A 127 8.06 2.85 4.15
CA ILE A 127 9.09 3.07 5.16
C ILE A 127 9.33 1.78 5.95
N SER A 128 10.59 1.49 6.21
CA SER A 128 11.03 0.35 7.00
C SER A 128 11.99 0.81 8.09
N ASP A 129 11.74 0.40 9.32
CA ASP A 129 12.66 0.63 10.42
C ASP A 129 13.92 -0.24 10.27
N LEU A 130 15.09 0.34 10.45
CA LEU A 130 16.38 -0.36 10.31
C LEU A 130 16.94 -0.84 11.68
N GLY A 131 16.07 -1.13 12.63
CA GLY A 131 16.46 -1.51 13.97
C GLY A 131 16.81 -0.30 14.84
N SER A 132 16.04 0.78 14.69
CA SER A 132 16.23 1.99 15.48
C SER A 132 16.00 1.75 16.98
N ARG A 133 16.66 2.54 17.81
CA ARG A 133 16.55 2.43 19.27
C ARG A 133 15.14 2.78 19.77
N ASN A 134 14.52 3.81 19.21
CA ASN A 134 13.25 4.36 19.67
C ASN A 134 12.06 4.02 18.77
N GLY A 135 12.28 3.34 17.64
CA GLY A 135 11.27 2.88 16.73
C GLY A 135 10.78 3.93 15.73
N THR A 136 10.01 3.44 14.77
CA THR A 136 9.32 4.23 13.74
C THR A 136 7.85 3.83 13.75
N ALA A 137 6.95 4.78 13.52
CA ALA A 137 5.53 4.51 13.39
C ALA A 137 4.91 5.32 12.25
N VAL A 138 3.84 4.80 11.65
CA VAL A 138 3.02 5.49 10.65
C VAL A 138 1.58 5.54 11.15
N ASN A 139 1.03 6.74 11.29
CA ASN A 139 -0.32 6.96 11.83
C ASN A 139 -0.58 6.24 13.18
N GLY A 140 0.44 6.16 14.02
CA GLY A 140 0.36 5.48 15.31
C GLY A 140 0.59 3.97 15.25
N GLN A 141 0.78 3.39 14.08
CA GLN A 141 1.11 1.97 13.91
C GLN A 141 2.62 1.78 13.88
N TRP A 142 3.15 0.95 14.76
CA TRP A 142 4.58 0.65 14.83
C TRP A 142 5.07 -0.11 13.59
N CYS A 143 6.21 0.31 13.09
CA CYS A 143 6.84 -0.24 11.90
C CYS A 143 7.70 -1.47 12.22
N TYR A 144 7.07 -2.58 12.58
CA TYR A 144 7.77 -3.87 12.73
C TYR A 144 8.08 -4.51 11.38
N ASN A 145 7.30 -4.17 10.37
CA ASN A 145 7.47 -4.52 8.96
C ASN A 145 7.36 -3.26 8.11
N PRO A 146 7.81 -3.26 6.86
CA PRO A 146 7.63 -2.12 5.98
C PRO A 146 6.17 -1.67 5.91
N LEU A 147 5.91 -0.38 6.12
CA LEU A 147 4.59 0.22 6.12
C LEU A 147 4.44 1.24 5.00
N PRO A 148 3.31 1.25 4.29
CA PRO A 148 3.02 2.27 3.29
C PRO A 148 2.56 3.58 3.95
N PHE A 149 2.92 4.71 3.33
CA PHE A 149 2.36 6.01 3.67
C PHE A 149 2.13 6.88 2.43
N ARG A 150 1.23 7.81 2.53
CA ARG A 150 0.81 8.71 1.46
C ARG A 150 0.75 10.15 1.95
N THR A 151 0.46 11.08 1.06
CA THR A 151 0.21 12.47 1.43
C THR A 151 -0.89 12.56 2.49
N GLY A 152 -0.62 13.29 3.55
CA GLY A 152 -1.50 13.46 4.71
C GLY A 152 -1.22 12.50 5.86
N ASP A 153 -0.45 11.44 5.64
CA ASP A 153 -0.06 10.51 6.69
C ASP A 153 1.03 11.09 7.59
N THR A 154 1.04 10.68 8.84
CA THR A 154 2.05 11.08 9.81
C THR A 154 3.05 9.95 10.03
N VAL A 155 4.32 10.22 9.77
CA VAL A 155 5.44 9.34 10.07
C VAL A 155 6.10 9.82 11.35
N ARG A 156 6.08 9.00 12.39
CA ARG A 156 6.74 9.31 13.68
C ARG A 156 8.09 8.62 13.74
N LEU A 157 9.14 9.41 13.93
CA LEU A 157 10.50 8.93 14.16
C LEU A 157 10.86 9.03 15.63
N ALA A 158 11.54 8.00 16.13
CA ALA A 158 12.05 7.95 17.50
C ALA A 158 10.97 8.11 18.59
N ASN A 159 9.72 7.78 18.27
CA ASN A 159 8.56 7.97 19.14
C ASN A 159 8.39 9.41 19.68
N PHE A 160 9.00 10.36 19.05
CA PHE A 160 9.02 11.77 19.52
C PHE A 160 8.75 12.78 18.41
N TYR A 161 9.28 12.59 17.21
CA TYR A 161 9.21 13.55 16.11
C TYR A 161 8.15 13.14 15.10
N ASP A 162 7.13 13.99 14.93
CA ASP A 162 6.05 13.77 13.96
C ASP A 162 6.34 14.49 12.64
N PHE A 163 6.44 13.73 11.56
CA PHE A 163 6.60 14.21 10.20
C PHE A 163 5.32 13.95 9.42
N VAL A 164 4.75 15.00 8.86
CA VAL A 164 3.58 14.91 7.98
C VAL A 164 4.04 14.80 6.54
N ALA A 165 3.52 13.83 5.81
CA ALA A 165 3.78 13.66 4.39
C ALA A 165 2.96 14.67 3.57
N GLU A 166 3.64 15.47 2.74
CA GLU A 166 3.04 16.52 1.89
C GLU A 166 3.47 16.42 0.43
#